data_f54f318287f1ef0e40ac122daaca8105
#
_entry.id   f54f318287f1ef0e40ac122daaca8105
#
_cell.length_a   1.000
_cell.length_b   1.000
_cell.length_c   1.000
_cell.angle_alpha   90.00
_cell.angle_beta   90.00
_cell.angle_gamma   90.00
#
_symmetry.space_group_name_H-M   'P 1'
#
loop_
_entity.id
_entity.type
_entity.pdbx_description
1 polymer ?
#
loop_
_entity_poly.entity_id
_entity_poly.type
_entity_poly.pdbx_seq_one_letter_code
_entity_poly.pdbx_strand_id
1 'polypeptide(L)'
;MSGPPGDPADGVAPLDTGGRTVPDEWIDYNGHMMDAYYFVAFTEATEALLDHVGLGAAYRAETGCGIYTAEGHLCFARSVGAGERLRYSSQLLGYDEKRLHVFHRMTQEPGGQEVATIELLFLHVDLAVQRVAPIPPAHRRAVVTLAAQHAALPVPAVAGRGIAMTRPR
;
A
#
# COMPACT_ATOMS: atom_id res chain seq x y z
N MET A 1 0.70 32.40 18.22
CA MET A 1 1.28 32.26 16.85
C MET A 1 1.98 30.90 16.80
N SER A 2 1.25 29.88 16.34
CA SER A 2 1.81 28.52 16.18
C SER A 2 2.27 28.42 14.72
N GLY A 3 3.59 28.21 14.54
CA GLY A 3 4.19 28.02 13.24
C GLY A 3 3.70 26.74 12.54
N PRO A 4 3.83 26.63 11.20
CA PRO A 4 3.45 25.44 10.48
C PRO A 4 4.29 24.24 10.92
N PRO A 5 3.74 23.00 10.85
CA PRO A 5 4.50 21.80 11.16
C PRO A 5 5.71 21.71 10.22
N GLY A 6 6.86 21.40 10.80
CA GLY A 6 8.13 21.37 10.12
C GLY A 6 8.15 20.47 8.89
N ASP A 7 8.87 20.95 7.88
CA ASP A 7 9.26 20.26 6.67
C ASP A 7 9.85 18.86 6.99
N PRO A 8 9.49 17.79 6.25
CA PRO A 8 10.10 16.48 6.49
C PRO A 8 11.61 16.58 6.17
N ALA A 9 12.41 16.26 7.18
CA ALA A 9 13.86 16.26 7.07
C ALA A 9 14.31 15.37 5.91
N ASP A 10 15.12 15.96 5.03
CA ASP A 10 15.98 15.32 4.04
C ASP A 10 15.39 14.16 3.20
N GLY A 11 14.49 14.47 2.25
CA GLY A 11 14.39 13.68 1.02
C GLY A 11 13.78 12.27 1.11
N VAL A 12 13.47 11.75 2.29
CA VAL A 12 12.86 10.43 2.44
C VAL A 12 11.33 10.57 2.47
N ALA A 13 10.66 9.92 1.53
CA ALA A 13 9.21 9.91 1.42
C ALA A 13 8.71 8.46 1.15
N PRO A 14 7.45 8.16 1.46
CA PRO A 14 6.86 6.92 0.97
C PRO A 14 6.99 6.81 -0.55
N LEU A 15 7.13 5.59 -1.05
CA LEU A 15 7.22 5.33 -2.48
C LEU A 15 5.94 5.80 -3.17
N ASP A 16 6.08 6.66 -4.18
CA ASP A 16 4.99 6.99 -5.09
C ASP A 16 4.65 5.75 -5.94
N THR A 17 3.45 5.25 -5.79
CA THR A 17 2.96 4.05 -6.47
C THR A 17 1.86 4.37 -7.49
N GLY A 18 1.82 5.62 -7.96
CA GLY A 18 0.93 6.05 -9.03
C GLY A 18 -0.38 6.64 -8.55
N GLY A 19 -1.39 6.47 -9.34
CA GLY A 19 -2.73 7.02 -9.09
C GLY A 19 -3.62 6.85 -10.30
N ARG A 20 -4.89 7.22 -10.16
CA ARG A 20 -5.86 7.18 -11.25
C ARG A 20 -6.97 8.19 -11.09
N THR A 21 -7.71 8.43 -12.16
CA THR A 21 -9.00 9.10 -12.11
C THR A 21 -10.09 8.06 -11.84
N VAL A 22 -11.00 8.37 -10.93
CA VAL A 22 -12.14 7.50 -10.59
C VAL A 22 -13.07 7.40 -11.80
N PRO A 23 -13.28 6.21 -12.38
CA PRO A 23 -14.15 6.05 -13.52
C PRO A 23 -15.64 5.96 -13.11
N ASP A 24 -16.55 6.29 -14.04
CA ASP A 24 -17.99 6.30 -13.76
C ASP A 24 -18.54 4.95 -13.31
N GLU A 25 -18.01 3.85 -13.86
CA GLU A 25 -18.43 2.48 -13.52
C GLU A 25 -18.07 2.04 -12.10
N TRP A 26 -17.27 2.84 -11.38
CA TRP A 26 -16.94 2.58 -9.97
C TRP A 26 -17.92 3.24 -8.99
N ILE A 27 -18.85 4.04 -9.50
CA ILE A 27 -19.78 4.83 -8.70
C ILE A 27 -21.04 4.02 -8.40
N ASP A 28 -21.43 3.99 -7.14
CA ASP A 28 -22.65 3.36 -6.68
C ASP A 28 -23.87 4.30 -6.76
N TYR A 29 -25.02 3.81 -6.33
CA TYR A 29 -26.27 4.57 -6.32
C TYR A 29 -26.26 5.79 -5.38
N ASN A 30 -25.28 5.88 -4.47
CA ASN A 30 -25.09 7.05 -3.57
C ASN A 30 -24.25 8.15 -4.24
N GLY A 31 -23.76 7.94 -5.44
CA GLY A 31 -22.91 8.87 -6.17
C GLY A 31 -21.45 8.87 -5.72
N HIS A 32 -21.00 7.84 -5.03
CA HIS A 32 -19.63 7.69 -4.55
C HIS A 32 -19.00 6.38 -4.99
N MET A 33 -17.67 6.35 -5.02
CA MET A 33 -16.92 5.13 -5.33
C MET A 33 -17.30 4.01 -4.36
N MET A 34 -17.75 2.87 -4.91
CA MET A 34 -18.13 1.70 -4.13
C MET A 34 -16.92 1.15 -3.36
N ASP A 35 -17.15 0.66 -2.16
CA ASP A 35 -16.13 0.17 -1.22
C ASP A 35 -15.13 -0.82 -1.85
N ALA A 36 -15.62 -1.73 -2.68
CA ALA A 36 -14.78 -2.73 -3.35
C ALA A 36 -13.71 -2.12 -4.25
N TYR A 37 -14.00 -1.00 -4.89
CA TYR A 37 -13.07 -0.35 -5.81
C TYR A 37 -11.92 0.38 -5.12
N TYR A 38 -12.04 0.71 -3.84
CA TYR A 38 -10.87 1.16 -3.06
C TYR A 38 -9.83 0.05 -2.96
N PHE A 39 -10.26 -1.19 -2.76
CA PHE A 39 -9.34 -2.33 -2.74
C PHE A 39 -8.72 -2.57 -4.12
N VAL A 40 -9.53 -2.48 -5.20
CA VAL A 40 -9.04 -2.59 -6.58
C VAL A 40 -7.97 -1.52 -6.87
N ALA A 41 -8.21 -0.26 -6.48
CA ALA A 41 -7.25 0.82 -6.63
C ALA A 41 -5.95 0.55 -5.84
N PHE A 42 -6.04 0.04 -4.63
CA PHE A 42 -4.86 -0.35 -3.85
C PHE A 42 -4.11 -1.56 -4.43
N THR A 43 -4.78 -2.42 -5.22
CA THR A 43 -4.09 -3.48 -5.95
C THR A 43 -3.11 -2.89 -6.97
N GLU A 44 -3.46 -1.80 -7.64
CA GLU A 44 -2.54 -1.08 -8.54
C GLU A 44 -1.30 -0.56 -7.80
N ALA A 45 -1.49 0.03 -6.61
CA ALA A 45 -0.39 0.47 -5.77
C ALA A 45 0.50 -0.70 -5.31
N THR A 46 -0.12 -1.84 -5.00
CA THR A 46 0.59 -3.09 -4.65
C THR A 46 1.43 -3.59 -5.81
N GLU A 47 0.87 -3.65 -7.01
CA GLU A 47 1.60 -4.09 -8.21
C GLU A 47 2.80 -3.18 -8.49
N ALA A 48 2.61 -1.86 -8.42
CA ALA A 48 3.71 -0.90 -8.59
C ALA A 48 4.81 -1.06 -7.53
N LEU A 49 4.45 -1.31 -6.26
CA LEU A 49 5.40 -1.61 -5.20
C LEU A 49 6.16 -2.92 -5.47
N LEU A 50 5.45 -3.99 -5.83
CA LEU A 50 6.07 -5.29 -6.10
C LEU A 50 7.00 -5.26 -7.31
N ASP A 51 6.62 -4.53 -8.36
CA ASP A 51 7.50 -4.31 -9.51
C ASP A 51 8.75 -3.52 -9.12
N HIS A 52 8.60 -2.48 -8.29
CA HIS A 52 9.72 -1.68 -7.77
C HIS A 52 10.74 -2.52 -6.99
N VAL A 53 10.27 -3.48 -6.18
CA VAL A 53 11.17 -4.38 -5.43
C VAL A 53 11.54 -5.66 -6.17
N GLY A 54 11.13 -5.81 -7.43
CA GLY A 54 11.46 -6.96 -8.28
C GLY A 54 10.78 -8.26 -7.88
N LEU A 55 9.57 -8.18 -7.28
CA LEU A 55 8.75 -9.33 -6.88
C LEU A 55 7.39 -9.38 -7.61
N GLY A 56 7.22 -8.60 -8.68
CA GLY A 56 6.01 -8.50 -9.46
C GLY A 56 5.82 -9.63 -10.49
N ALA A 57 5.10 -9.32 -11.58
CA ALA A 57 4.71 -10.29 -12.59
C ALA A 57 5.91 -10.99 -13.28
N ALA A 58 6.98 -10.25 -13.56
CA ALA A 58 8.20 -10.81 -14.16
C ALA A 58 8.86 -11.84 -13.24
N TYR A 59 8.98 -11.54 -11.95
CA TYR A 59 9.47 -12.48 -10.94
C TYR A 59 8.65 -13.76 -10.90
N ARG A 60 7.33 -13.63 -10.92
CA ARG A 60 6.42 -14.78 -10.94
C ARG A 60 6.63 -15.65 -12.18
N ALA A 61 6.79 -15.04 -13.34
CA ALA A 61 7.02 -15.76 -14.60
C ALA A 61 8.37 -16.50 -14.60
N GLU A 62 9.40 -15.91 -13.99
CA GLU A 62 10.75 -16.49 -13.91
C GLU A 62 10.84 -17.64 -12.91
N THR A 63 10.24 -17.46 -11.72
CA THR A 63 10.51 -18.34 -10.57
C THR A 63 9.40 -19.33 -10.24
N GLY A 64 8.18 -19.09 -10.74
CA GLY A 64 6.98 -19.82 -10.29
C GLY A 64 6.56 -19.50 -8.87
N CYS A 65 7.14 -18.47 -8.25
CA CYS A 65 6.75 -17.96 -6.94
C CYS A 65 5.99 -16.65 -7.07
N GLY A 66 5.24 -16.25 -6.04
CA GLY A 66 4.49 -15.00 -6.05
C GLY A 66 4.23 -14.45 -4.66
N ILE A 67 3.77 -13.21 -4.63
CA ILE A 67 3.38 -12.51 -3.40
C ILE A 67 1.86 -12.52 -3.29
N TYR A 68 1.33 -12.98 -2.17
CA TYR A 68 -0.10 -13.12 -1.91
C TYR A 68 -0.52 -12.37 -0.68
N THR A 69 -1.64 -11.65 -0.75
CA THR A 69 -2.26 -11.01 0.40
C THR A 69 -2.80 -12.07 1.36
N ALA A 70 -2.34 -12.04 2.61
CA ALA A 70 -2.82 -12.90 3.67
C ALA A 70 -3.81 -12.18 4.58
N GLU A 71 -3.59 -10.89 4.81
CA GLU A 71 -4.42 -10.06 5.68
C GLU A 71 -4.45 -8.64 5.16
N GLY A 72 -5.58 -7.95 5.32
CA GLY A 72 -5.73 -6.56 4.94
C GLY A 72 -6.70 -5.83 5.85
N HIS A 73 -6.32 -4.62 6.25
CA HIS A 73 -7.17 -3.71 7.01
C HIS A 73 -7.35 -2.41 6.23
N LEU A 74 -8.52 -2.24 5.62
CA LEU A 74 -8.91 -1.07 4.85
C LEU A 74 -9.70 -0.10 5.72
N CYS A 75 -9.27 1.17 5.72
CA CYS A 75 -9.94 2.26 6.42
C CYS A 75 -10.37 3.34 5.43
N PHE A 76 -11.61 3.76 5.51
CA PHE A 76 -12.19 4.83 4.70
C PHE A 76 -12.18 6.14 5.50
N ALA A 77 -11.59 7.17 4.95
CA ALA A 77 -11.54 8.50 5.56
C ALA A 77 -12.49 9.49 4.88
N ARG A 78 -12.66 9.36 3.55
CA ARG A 78 -13.46 10.25 2.73
C ARG A 78 -14.03 9.50 1.52
N SER A 79 -15.28 9.83 1.16
CA SER A 79 -15.87 9.40 -0.11
C SER A 79 -15.32 10.23 -1.27
N VAL A 80 -15.24 9.61 -2.45
CA VAL A 80 -14.85 10.24 -3.72
C VAL A 80 -15.85 9.92 -4.80
N GLY A 81 -16.01 10.84 -5.77
CA GLY A 81 -16.90 10.73 -6.90
C GLY A 81 -16.18 10.46 -8.22
N ALA A 82 -16.97 10.28 -9.29
CA ALA A 82 -16.43 10.12 -10.64
C ALA A 82 -15.60 11.34 -11.06
N GLY A 83 -14.53 11.09 -11.81
CA GLY A 83 -13.66 12.14 -12.33
C GLY A 83 -12.65 12.68 -11.32
N GLU A 84 -12.76 12.34 -10.04
CA GLU A 84 -11.76 12.74 -9.04
C GLU A 84 -10.44 12.00 -9.24
N ARG A 85 -9.34 12.71 -9.04
CA ARG A 85 -7.99 12.15 -9.20
C ARG A 85 -7.47 11.65 -7.86
N LEU A 86 -7.00 10.41 -7.88
CA LEU A 86 -6.40 9.73 -6.74
C LEU A 86 -4.91 9.55 -6.97
N ARG A 87 -4.14 9.64 -5.88
CA ARG A 87 -2.72 9.32 -5.83
C ARG A 87 -2.45 8.31 -4.75
N TYR A 88 -1.50 7.40 -5.02
CA TYR A 88 -1.14 6.33 -4.09
C TYR A 88 0.30 6.51 -3.62
N SER A 89 0.52 6.24 -2.36
CA SER A 89 1.86 6.10 -1.79
C SER A 89 1.95 4.86 -0.93
N SER A 90 3.13 4.24 -0.91
CA SER A 90 3.37 2.97 -0.24
C SER A 90 4.55 3.07 0.70
N GLN A 91 4.40 2.54 1.90
CA GLN A 91 5.45 2.42 2.90
C GLN A 91 5.62 0.95 3.29
N LEU A 92 6.82 0.43 3.16
CA LEU A 92 7.18 -0.87 3.72
C LEU A 92 7.43 -0.67 5.22
N LEU A 93 6.56 -1.25 6.05
CA LEU A 93 6.64 -1.16 7.52
C LEU A 93 7.54 -2.23 8.12
N GLY A 94 7.65 -3.37 7.45
CA GLY A 94 8.47 -4.49 7.90
C GLY A 94 8.56 -5.60 6.87
N TYR A 95 9.52 -6.47 7.05
CA TYR A 95 9.69 -7.68 6.23
C TYR A 95 10.46 -8.74 7.00
N ASP A 96 10.33 -9.98 6.58
CA ASP A 96 11.21 -11.08 6.96
C ASP A 96 11.57 -11.94 5.74
N GLU A 97 11.97 -13.17 5.95
CA GLU A 97 12.34 -14.07 4.87
C GLU A 97 11.18 -14.44 3.95
N LYS A 98 9.93 -14.34 4.43
CA LYS A 98 8.72 -14.88 3.76
C LYS A 98 7.59 -13.87 3.65
N ARG A 99 7.69 -12.71 4.32
CA ARG A 99 6.59 -11.77 4.49
C ARG A 99 7.00 -10.34 4.20
N LEU A 100 6.03 -9.55 3.72
CA LEU A 100 6.11 -8.10 3.63
C LEU A 100 4.93 -7.50 4.38
N HIS A 101 5.20 -6.49 5.21
CA HIS A 101 4.18 -5.70 5.89
C HIS A 101 4.17 -4.31 5.27
N VAL A 102 3.09 -3.95 4.63
CA VAL A 102 2.97 -2.76 3.78
C VAL A 102 1.80 -1.90 4.21
N PHE A 103 1.97 -0.60 4.10
CA PHE A 103 0.93 0.39 4.31
C PHE A 103 0.80 1.23 3.04
N HIS A 104 -0.39 1.25 2.44
CA HIS A 104 -0.71 2.14 1.33
C HIS A 104 -1.63 3.27 1.81
N ARG A 105 -1.41 4.44 1.24
CA ARG A 105 -2.26 5.61 1.44
C ARG A 105 -2.80 6.08 0.09
N MET A 106 -4.07 6.42 0.06
CA MET A 106 -4.76 7.04 -1.06
C MET A 106 -5.09 8.47 -0.70
N THR A 107 -4.73 9.42 -1.55
CA THR A 107 -5.05 10.85 -1.40
C THR A 107 -5.74 11.38 -2.64
N GLN A 108 -6.56 12.41 -2.46
CA GLN A 108 -7.21 13.13 -3.55
C GLN A 108 -6.30 14.24 -4.09
N GLU A 109 -6.25 14.40 -5.40
CA GLU A 109 -5.59 15.53 -6.09
C GLU A 109 -6.62 16.50 -6.71
N PRO A 110 -6.39 17.81 -6.68
CA PRO A 110 -5.38 18.50 -5.88
C PRO A 110 -5.77 18.54 -4.40
N GLY A 111 -4.82 18.81 -3.52
CA GLY A 111 -5.09 19.10 -2.10
C GLY A 111 -4.56 18.04 -1.14
N GLY A 112 -4.26 16.83 -1.59
CA GLY A 112 -3.60 15.80 -0.78
C GLY A 112 -4.42 15.27 0.41
N GLN A 113 -5.74 15.49 0.43
CA GLN A 113 -6.59 14.97 1.50
C GLN A 113 -6.61 13.44 1.46
N GLU A 114 -6.45 12.82 2.63
CA GLU A 114 -6.53 11.38 2.77
C GLU A 114 -7.94 10.87 2.44
N VAL A 115 -8.01 9.91 1.54
CA VAL A 115 -9.24 9.25 1.07
C VAL A 115 -9.42 7.90 1.75
N ALA A 116 -8.38 7.09 1.74
CA ALA A 116 -8.38 5.77 2.36
C ALA A 116 -6.95 5.32 2.68
N THR A 117 -6.84 4.36 3.56
CA THR A 117 -5.59 3.65 3.84
C THR A 117 -5.83 2.15 3.87
N ILE A 118 -4.83 1.37 3.48
CA ILE A 118 -4.85 -0.07 3.66
C ILE A 118 -3.52 -0.56 4.22
N GLU A 119 -3.60 -1.39 5.24
CA GLU A 119 -2.48 -2.12 5.80
C GLU A 119 -2.56 -3.57 5.35
N LEU A 120 -1.47 -4.12 4.81
CA LEU A 120 -1.44 -5.42 4.16
C LEU A 120 -0.29 -6.27 4.70
N LEU A 121 -0.60 -7.52 4.99
CA LEU A 121 0.40 -8.56 5.20
C LEU A 121 0.45 -9.47 3.97
N PHE A 122 1.60 -9.54 3.35
CA PHE A 122 1.87 -10.41 2.21
C PHE A 122 2.71 -11.61 2.60
N LEU A 123 2.44 -12.74 1.94
CA LEU A 123 3.22 -13.97 2.02
C LEU A 123 3.86 -14.27 0.66
N HIS A 124 5.12 -14.67 0.69
CA HIS A 124 5.79 -15.23 -0.46
C HIS A 124 5.46 -16.72 -0.56
N VAL A 125 4.96 -17.16 -1.71
CA VAL A 125 4.40 -18.49 -1.93
C VAL A 125 5.05 -19.13 -3.15
N ASP A 126 5.51 -20.37 -2.99
CA ASP A 126 5.85 -21.27 -4.09
C ASP A 126 4.55 -21.86 -4.65
N LEU A 127 4.25 -21.55 -5.92
CA LEU A 127 3.00 -21.92 -6.57
C LEU A 127 2.94 -23.39 -6.99
N ALA A 128 4.08 -24.03 -7.19
CA ALA A 128 4.12 -25.44 -7.58
C ALA A 128 3.63 -26.35 -6.44
N VAL A 129 3.98 -25.98 -5.20
CA VAL A 129 3.59 -26.73 -4.00
C VAL A 129 2.53 -26.02 -3.17
N GLN A 130 2.13 -24.80 -3.54
CA GLN A 130 1.15 -23.96 -2.87
C GLN A 130 1.47 -23.74 -1.38
N ARG A 131 2.72 -23.45 -1.08
CA ARG A 131 3.20 -23.23 0.30
C ARG A 131 4.03 -21.97 0.43
N VAL A 132 3.96 -21.37 1.61
CA VAL A 132 4.83 -20.26 1.99
C VAL A 132 6.29 -20.69 1.94
N ALA A 133 7.12 -19.96 1.23
CA ALA A 133 8.52 -20.22 1.01
C ALA A 133 9.37 -18.95 1.22
N PRO A 134 10.66 -19.06 1.56
CA PRO A 134 11.52 -17.90 1.66
C PRO A 134 11.70 -17.18 0.31
N ILE A 135 11.74 -15.85 0.32
CA ILE A 135 12.17 -15.04 -0.81
C ILE A 135 13.66 -15.32 -1.03
N PRO A 136 14.10 -15.75 -2.23
CA PRO A 136 15.50 -16.02 -2.48
C PRO A 136 16.38 -14.80 -2.18
N PRO A 137 17.58 -14.95 -1.58
CA PRO A 137 18.41 -13.80 -1.19
C PRO A 137 18.73 -12.82 -2.32
N ALA A 138 18.85 -13.32 -3.55
CA ALA A 138 19.10 -12.49 -4.73
C ALA A 138 17.95 -11.50 -5.00
N HIS A 139 16.71 -11.92 -4.82
CA HIS A 139 15.50 -11.11 -5.04
C HIS A 139 15.12 -10.26 -3.81
N ARG A 140 15.63 -10.59 -2.64
CA ARG A 140 15.34 -9.84 -1.39
C ARG A 140 16.10 -8.51 -1.28
N ARG A 141 17.14 -8.30 -2.07
CA ARG A 141 18.02 -7.10 -1.96
C ARG A 141 17.27 -5.79 -2.11
N ALA A 142 16.36 -5.68 -3.09
CA ALA A 142 15.58 -4.46 -3.30
C ALA A 142 14.61 -4.19 -2.14
N VAL A 143 14.04 -5.24 -1.54
CA VAL A 143 13.21 -5.13 -0.33
C VAL A 143 14.03 -4.56 0.83
N VAL A 144 15.25 -5.07 1.05
CA VAL A 144 16.17 -4.58 2.10
C VAL A 144 16.50 -3.11 1.88
N THR A 145 16.78 -2.71 0.63
CA THR A 145 17.09 -1.31 0.27
C THR A 145 15.90 -0.40 0.57
N LEU A 146 14.70 -0.77 0.13
CA LEU A 146 13.49 0.00 0.40
C LEU A 146 13.19 0.09 1.89
N ALA A 147 13.36 -1.01 2.63
CA ALA A 147 13.17 -1.03 4.08
C ALA A 147 14.13 -0.07 4.81
N ALA A 148 15.40 -0.02 4.39
CA ALA A 148 16.37 0.90 4.95
C ALA A 148 15.99 2.38 4.69
N GLN A 149 15.49 2.69 3.50
CA GLN A 149 14.96 4.02 3.18
C GLN A 149 13.74 4.36 4.02
N HIS A 150 12.80 3.44 4.16
CA HIS A 150 11.55 3.67 4.89
C HIS A 150 11.71 3.61 6.41
N ALA A 151 12.82 3.11 6.94
CA ALA A 151 13.11 3.09 8.38
C ALA A 151 13.17 4.49 9.03
N ALA A 152 13.47 5.53 8.23
CA ALA A 152 13.47 6.92 8.68
C ALA A 152 12.08 7.56 8.69
N LEU A 153 11.09 6.94 8.06
CA LEU A 153 9.72 7.44 8.02
C LEU A 153 8.98 7.13 9.33
N PRO A 154 8.12 8.04 9.80
CA PRO A 154 7.25 7.72 10.92
C PRO A 154 6.29 6.59 10.53
N VAL A 155 6.06 5.66 11.45
CA VAL A 155 5.01 4.65 11.29
C VAL A 155 3.66 5.37 11.28
N PRO A 156 2.78 5.11 10.30
CA PRO A 156 1.46 5.74 10.25
C PRO A 156 0.67 5.47 11.53
N ALA A 157 0.07 6.51 12.12
CA ALA A 157 -0.62 6.42 13.41
C ALA A 157 -1.80 5.43 13.42
N VAL A 158 -2.29 5.07 12.24
CA VAL A 158 -3.39 4.10 12.07
C VAL A 158 -2.89 2.67 11.78
N ALA A 159 -1.60 2.47 11.60
CA ALA A 159 -1.03 1.13 11.38
C ALA A 159 -1.14 0.28 12.66
N GLY A 160 -1.35 -1.01 12.50
CA GLY A 160 -1.52 -1.98 13.60
C GLY A 160 -2.85 -1.87 14.33
N ARG A 161 -3.79 -1.06 13.84
CA ARG A 161 -5.11 -0.90 14.47
C ARG A 161 -6.05 -2.03 14.04
N GLY A 162 -6.80 -2.55 15.00
CA GLY A 162 -7.95 -3.42 14.74
C GLY A 162 -9.25 -2.62 14.65
N ILE A 163 -10.32 -3.30 14.23
CA ILE A 163 -11.68 -2.74 14.25
C ILE A 163 -12.15 -2.64 15.69
N ALA A 164 -12.56 -1.45 16.12
CA ALA A 164 -13.07 -1.20 17.46
C ALA A 164 -14.24 -0.21 17.44
N MET A 165 -15.23 -0.42 18.32
CA MET A 165 -16.37 0.50 18.50
C MET A 165 -15.94 1.83 19.13
N THR A 166 -14.90 1.81 19.96
CA THR A 166 -14.32 3.00 20.59
C THR A 166 -13.00 3.33 19.93
N ARG A 167 -12.87 4.57 19.41
CA ARG A 167 -11.57 5.06 18.95
C ARG A 167 -10.71 5.40 20.18
N PRO A 168 -9.46 4.93 20.28
CA PRO A 168 -8.53 5.49 21.25
C PRO A 168 -8.43 7.01 21.00
N ARG A 169 -8.51 7.79 22.07
CA ARG A 169 -8.30 9.25 22.04
C ARG A 169 -6.86 9.59 21.76
#